data_f94161615dbb0da6a045ea908f02e01f
#
_entry.id   f94161615dbb0da6a045ea908f02e01f
#
_cell.length_a   1.000
_cell.length_b   1.000
_cell.length_c   1.000
_cell.angle_alpha   90.00
_cell.angle_beta   90.00
_cell.angle_gamma   90.00
#
_symmetry.space_group_name_H-M   'P 1'
#
loop_
_entity.id
_entity.type
_entity.pdbx_description
1 polymer ?
#
loop_
_entity_poly.entity_id
_entity_poly.type
_entity_poly.pdbx_seq_one_letter_code
_entity_poly.pdbx_strand_id
1 'polypeptide(L)'
;AVGYVAYSSATDTNGKILQINGVLPSEKTIDNNSYPLCRDYYLAYNGELTDVEQDFLTYVKSKGQDIVKQYCIQADSTTTFLSDKSEGKILIEGSTSMEPMVKALADDYQKQNPNAEIEVKATDSSRGITAVISGECDFAMSSRELKDYEAELLETKVIGKDAIAIVINEENPLENLTIKQLTGLYNGTYKNWDDLS
;
A
#
# COMPACT_ATOMS: atom_id res chain seq x y z
N ALA A 1 -7.08 11.42 -22.66
CA ALA A 1 -6.13 10.52 -21.97
C ALA A 1 -6.81 9.87 -20.77
N VAL A 2 -6.32 8.71 -20.34
CA VAL A 2 -6.69 8.03 -19.12
C VAL A 2 -5.45 7.93 -18.24
N GLY A 3 -5.60 8.25 -16.97
CA GLY A 3 -4.55 8.14 -15.96
C GLY A 3 -4.99 7.26 -14.78
N TYR A 4 -4.05 6.94 -13.91
CA TYR A 4 -4.33 6.28 -12.64
C TYR A 4 -3.46 6.88 -11.53
N VAL A 5 -4.02 6.91 -10.33
CA VAL A 5 -3.34 7.41 -9.13
C VAL A 5 -3.74 6.55 -7.93
N ALA A 6 -2.98 6.59 -6.85
CA ALA A 6 -3.43 6.07 -5.56
C ALA A 6 -4.69 6.82 -5.12
N TYR A 7 -5.68 6.12 -4.55
CA TYR A 7 -6.92 6.74 -4.10
C TYR A 7 -6.66 7.88 -3.10
N SER A 8 -5.72 7.70 -2.20
CA SER A 8 -5.30 8.73 -1.24
C SER A 8 -4.81 10.04 -1.88
N SER A 9 -4.32 9.98 -3.12
CA SER A 9 -3.86 11.15 -3.89
C SER A 9 -4.89 11.61 -4.93
N ALA A 10 -6.01 10.92 -5.09
CA ALA A 10 -6.98 11.19 -6.14
C ALA A 10 -7.76 12.49 -5.91
N THR A 11 -7.96 12.90 -4.64
CA THR A 11 -8.62 14.15 -4.27
C THR A 11 -7.85 15.39 -4.68
N ASP A 12 -6.54 15.28 -4.87
CA ASP A 12 -5.65 16.38 -5.27
C ASP A 12 -5.53 16.52 -6.79
N THR A 13 -6.24 15.69 -7.55
CA THR A 13 -6.21 15.74 -9.02
C THR A 13 -7.32 16.62 -9.58
N ASN A 14 -7.01 17.38 -10.65
CA ASN A 14 -8.01 18.15 -11.40
C ASN A 14 -8.77 17.29 -12.43
N GLY A 15 -8.92 16.01 -12.18
CA GLY A 15 -9.56 15.07 -13.08
C GLY A 15 -10.80 14.42 -12.46
N LYS A 16 -11.67 13.90 -13.33
CA LYS A 16 -12.82 13.13 -12.93
C LYS A 16 -12.42 11.69 -12.60
N ILE A 17 -12.80 11.18 -11.42
CA ILE A 17 -12.62 9.79 -11.01
C ILE A 17 -13.76 8.96 -11.59
N LEU A 18 -13.42 7.87 -12.28
CA LEU A 18 -14.39 6.95 -12.87
C LEU A 18 -14.84 5.86 -11.88
N GLN A 19 -16.08 5.44 -12.04
CA GLN A 19 -16.53 4.17 -11.49
C GLN A 19 -15.86 3.02 -12.25
N ILE A 20 -15.62 1.92 -11.54
CA ILE A 20 -15.19 0.65 -12.16
C ILE A 20 -16.21 -0.43 -11.82
N ASN A 21 -16.77 -1.05 -12.86
CA ASN A 21 -17.90 -1.98 -12.73
C ASN A 21 -19.11 -1.37 -11.97
N GLY A 22 -19.36 -0.07 -12.14
CA GLY A 22 -20.45 0.65 -11.48
C GLY A 22 -20.16 1.05 -10.04
N VAL A 23 -18.93 0.87 -9.53
CA VAL A 23 -18.54 1.21 -8.16
C VAL A 23 -17.53 2.37 -8.19
N LEU A 24 -17.85 3.45 -7.48
CA LEU A 24 -16.92 4.57 -7.26
C LEU A 24 -15.97 4.23 -6.11
N PRO A 25 -14.66 4.53 -6.21
CA PRO A 25 -13.75 4.39 -5.08
C PRO A 25 -14.15 5.36 -3.95
N SER A 26 -14.24 4.84 -2.75
CA SER A 26 -14.49 5.57 -1.51
C SER A 26 -13.92 4.76 -0.35
N GLU A 27 -13.70 5.37 0.81
CA GLU A 27 -13.25 4.63 1.99
C GLU A 27 -14.11 3.38 2.23
N LYS A 28 -15.44 3.52 2.18
CA LYS A 28 -16.38 2.42 2.37
C LYS A 28 -16.24 1.31 1.34
N THR A 29 -16.11 1.66 0.04
CA THR A 29 -16.04 0.66 -1.05
C THR A 29 -14.68 0.00 -1.15
N ILE A 30 -13.64 0.65 -0.65
CA ILE A 30 -12.29 0.10 -0.52
C ILE A 30 -12.21 -0.82 0.71
N ASP A 31 -12.72 -0.37 1.86
CA ASP A 31 -12.71 -1.13 3.10
C ASP A 31 -13.42 -2.49 2.93
N ASN A 32 -14.61 -2.49 2.35
CA ASN A 32 -15.41 -3.70 2.13
C ASN A 32 -15.08 -4.46 0.84
N ASN A 33 -14.01 -4.10 0.12
CA ASN A 33 -13.56 -4.70 -1.15
C ASN A 33 -14.61 -4.69 -2.28
N SER A 34 -15.61 -3.81 -2.24
CA SER A 34 -16.58 -3.70 -3.34
C SER A 34 -16.04 -2.93 -4.54
N TYR A 35 -15.04 -2.06 -4.35
CA TYR A 35 -14.31 -1.44 -5.45
C TYR A 35 -13.28 -2.42 -6.03
N PRO A 36 -13.28 -2.68 -7.35
CA PRO A 36 -12.49 -3.79 -7.91
C PRO A 36 -10.96 -3.60 -7.93
N LEU A 37 -10.48 -2.36 -7.80
CA LEU A 37 -9.04 -2.05 -7.88
C LEU A 37 -8.45 -1.74 -6.51
N CYS A 38 -8.92 -2.44 -5.47
CA CYS A 38 -8.32 -2.41 -4.13
C CYS A 38 -7.01 -3.17 -4.09
N ARG A 39 -6.12 -2.75 -3.19
CA ARG A 39 -4.87 -3.44 -2.89
C ARG A 39 -4.53 -3.29 -1.41
N ASP A 40 -4.08 -4.35 -0.81
CA ASP A 40 -3.54 -4.30 0.54
C ASP A 40 -2.08 -3.84 0.52
N TYR A 41 -1.68 -3.17 1.59
CA TYR A 41 -0.31 -2.81 1.88
C TYR A 41 0.26 -3.77 2.92
N TYR A 42 1.34 -4.43 2.57
CA TYR A 42 1.95 -5.47 3.38
C TYR A 42 3.33 -5.06 3.88
N LEU A 43 3.64 -5.44 5.12
CA LEU A 43 5.01 -5.70 5.54
C LEU A 43 5.23 -7.21 5.51
N ALA A 44 6.23 -7.66 4.75
CA ALA A 44 6.62 -9.05 4.65
C ALA A 44 8.02 -9.23 5.26
N TYR A 45 8.24 -10.35 5.93
CA TYR A 45 9.51 -10.68 6.60
C TYR A 45 9.79 -12.18 6.56
N ASN A 46 11.04 -12.56 6.79
CA ASN A 46 11.49 -13.95 6.72
C ASN A 46 11.93 -14.45 8.11
N GLY A 47 11.35 -15.57 8.56
CA GLY A 47 11.72 -16.22 9.81
C GLY A 47 11.27 -15.49 11.08
N GLU A 48 12.05 -15.65 12.15
CA GLU A 48 11.76 -15.04 13.45
C GLU A 48 12.23 -13.60 13.49
N LEU A 49 11.40 -12.70 14.01
CA LEU A 49 11.72 -11.29 14.22
C LEU A 49 12.59 -11.12 15.47
N THR A 50 13.53 -10.21 15.40
CA THR A 50 14.25 -9.71 16.58
C THR A 50 13.31 -8.89 17.49
N ASP A 51 13.71 -8.62 18.73
CA ASP A 51 12.88 -7.88 19.66
C ASP A 51 12.48 -6.49 19.10
N VAL A 52 13.44 -5.75 18.50
CA VAL A 52 13.16 -4.43 17.92
C VAL A 52 12.24 -4.48 16.70
N GLU A 53 12.35 -5.51 15.86
CA GLU A 53 11.46 -5.73 14.71
C GLU A 53 10.04 -6.09 15.17
N GLN A 54 9.92 -6.93 16.22
CA GLN A 54 8.63 -7.30 16.80
C GLN A 54 7.96 -6.08 17.48
N ASP A 55 8.73 -5.25 18.20
CA ASP A 55 8.25 -4.02 18.82
C ASP A 55 7.76 -3.02 17.75
N PHE A 56 8.55 -2.84 16.68
CA PHE A 56 8.14 -2.00 15.54
C PHE A 56 6.86 -2.52 14.86
N LEU A 57 6.77 -3.81 14.58
CA LEU A 57 5.58 -4.39 13.95
C LEU A 57 4.34 -4.25 14.85
N THR A 58 4.53 -4.40 16.16
CA THR A 58 3.47 -4.18 17.16
C THR A 58 3.02 -2.71 17.17
N TYR A 59 3.97 -1.76 17.09
CA TYR A 59 3.67 -0.34 16.94
C TYR A 59 2.86 -0.07 15.66
N VAL A 60 3.30 -0.57 14.51
CA VAL A 60 2.61 -0.37 13.22
C VAL A 60 1.18 -0.87 13.27
N LYS A 61 0.92 -2.01 13.92
CA LYS A 61 -0.42 -2.62 14.07
C LYS A 61 -1.27 -2.02 15.18
N SER A 62 -0.77 -1.05 15.91
CA SER A 62 -1.48 -0.39 17.01
C SER A 62 -1.49 1.12 16.86
N LYS A 63 -0.68 1.85 17.61
CA LYS A 63 -0.59 3.32 17.59
C LYS A 63 -0.20 3.86 16.21
N GLY A 64 0.63 3.16 15.45
CA GLY A 64 1.01 3.53 14.08
C GLY A 64 -0.15 3.65 13.12
N GLN A 65 -1.30 3.01 13.41
CA GLN A 65 -2.50 3.14 12.59
C GLN A 65 -3.07 4.56 12.56
N ASP A 66 -2.76 5.41 13.53
CA ASP A 66 -3.06 6.85 13.50
C ASP A 66 -2.29 7.60 12.41
N ILE A 67 -1.14 7.08 12.00
CA ILE A 67 -0.37 7.58 10.86
C ILE A 67 -0.90 6.95 9.58
N VAL A 68 -1.10 5.63 9.55
CA VAL A 68 -1.60 4.91 8.37
C VAL A 68 -2.86 5.55 7.79
N LYS A 69 -3.83 5.93 8.63
CA LYS A 69 -5.09 6.58 8.21
C LYS A 69 -4.92 7.92 7.49
N GLN A 70 -3.74 8.54 7.55
CA GLN A 70 -3.43 9.78 6.83
C GLN A 70 -3.00 9.51 5.38
N TYR A 71 -2.67 8.26 5.05
CA TYR A 71 -2.17 7.83 3.75
C TYR A 71 -3.07 6.85 3.02
N CYS A 72 -3.81 6.02 3.76
CA CYS A 72 -4.68 5.00 3.21
C CYS A 72 -5.72 4.56 4.26
N ILE A 73 -6.54 3.58 3.95
CA ILE A 73 -7.47 2.99 4.91
C ILE A 73 -6.67 2.11 5.88
N GLN A 74 -6.86 2.37 7.17
CA GLN A 74 -6.17 1.64 8.23
C GLN A 74 -6.60 0.16 8.26
N ALA A 75 -5.69 -0.71 8.71
CA ALA A 75 -6.01 -2.08 9.06
C ALA A 75 -6.63 -2.16 10.47
N ASP A 76 -7.19 -3.33 10.81
CA ASP A 76 -7.64 -3.60 12.17
C ASP A 76 -6.51 -3.37 13.17
N SER A 77 -6.76 -2.57 14.21
CA SER A 77 -5.75 -2.15 15.17
C SER A 77 -6.18 -2.36 16.61
N THR A 78 -5.18 -2.58 17.47
CA THR A 78 -5.30 -2.45 18.92
C THR A 78 -4.87 -1.04 19.33
N THR A 79 -5.57 -0.43 20.30
CA THR A 79 -5.41 1.01 20.58
C THR A 79 -4.25 1.40 21.48
N THR A 80 -3.58 0.45 22.13
CA THR A 80 -2.49 0.75 23.09
C THR A 80 -1.18 0.15 22.66
N PHE A 81 -0.13 0.98 22.63
CA PHE A 81 1.24 0.58 22.39
C PHE A 81 2.15 1.14 23.48
N LEU A 82 3.00 0.32 24.01
CA LEU A 82 4.10 0.71 24.89
C LEU A 82 5.34 -0.04 24.39
N SER A 83 6.32 0.72 23.90
CA SER A 83 7.57 0.15 23.42
C SER A 83 8.36 -0.50 24.56
N ASP A 84 8.94 -1.66 24.30
CA ASP A 84 9.87 -2.36 25.20
C ASP A 84 11.28 -1.71 25.20
N LYS A 85 11.53 -0.74 24.30
CA LYS A 85 12.81 -0.03 24.11
C LYS A 85 13.96 -0.93 23.67
N SER A 86 13.66 -2.05 23.02
CA SER A 86 14.68 -2.89 22.41
C SER A 86 15.56 -2.07 21.44
N GLU A 87 16.84 -2.36 21.42
CA GLU A 87 17.83 -1.68 20.57
C GLU A 87 18.07 -2.47 19.28
N GLY A 88 18.32 -1.77 18.19
CA GLY A 88 18.71 -2.39 16.93
C GLY A 88 18.46 -1.52 15.72
N LYS A 89 18.79 -2.10 14.55
CA LYS A 89 18.56 -1.48 13.25
C LYS A 89 17.51 -2.29 12.49
N ILE A 90 16.68 -1.59 11.75
CA ILE A 90 15.67 -2.18 10.86
C ILE A 90 15.84 -1.55 9.48
N LEU A 91 16.03 -2.38 8.48
CA LEU A 91 16.05 -1.98 7.07
C LEU A 91 14.76 -2.43 6.39
N ILE A 92 14.02 -1.47 5.85
CA ILE A 92 12.77 -1.70 5.13
C ILE A 92 12.97 -1.31 3.66
N GLU A 93 12.71 -2.22 2.73
CA GLU A 93 12.87 -1.95 1.30
C GLU A 93 11.59 -2.31 0.52
N GLY A 94 11.29 -1.59 -0.56
CA GLY A 94 10.23 -2.00 -1.50
C GLY A 94 9.40 -0.87 -2.10
N SER A 95 8.09 -1.00 -2.09
CA SER A 95 7.12 -0.19 -2.82
C SER A 95 7.27 1.32 -2.63
N THR A 96 7.50 2.05 -3.73
CA THR A 96 7.54 3.52 -3.75
C THR A 96 6.22 4.16 -3.30
N SER A 97 5.08 3.52 -3.55
CA SER A 97 3.78 4.06 -3.12
C SER A 97 3.57 4.00 -1.60
N MET A 98 4.29 3.12 -0.90
CA MET A 98 4.23 2.99 0.56
C MET A 98 5.30 3.83 1.28
N GLU A 99 6.33 4.27 0.56
CA GLU A 99 7.48 4.97 1.16
C GLU A 99 7.10 6.14 2.08
N PRO A 100 6.24 7.11 1.67
CA PRO A 100 5.91 8.24 2.53
C PRO A 100 5.28 7.82 3.86
N MET A 101 4.37 6.84 3.81
CA MET A 101 3.70 6.29 4.99
C MET A 101 4.68 5.54 5.90
N VAL A 102 5.52 4.66 5.31
CA VAL A 102 6.45 3.84 6.10
C VAL A 102 7.56 4.71 6.71
N LYS A 103 8.01 5.77 6.04
CA LYS A 103 8.91 6.78 6.63
C LYS A 103 8.28 7.50 7.81
N ALA A 104 7.01 7.93 7.67
CA ALA A 104 6.31 8.59 8.77
C ALA A 104 6.13 7.64 9.98
N LEU A 105 5.85 6.37 9.74
CA LEU A 105 5.79 5.34 10.78
C LEU A 105 7.16 5.14 11.46
N ALA A 106 8.24 5.05 10.69
CA ALA A 106 9.60 4.92 11.21
C ALA A 106 9.99 6.12 12.07
N ASP A 107 9.74 7.33 11.57
CA ASP A 107 10.05 8.58 12.29
C ASP A 107 9.28 8.72 13.60
N ASP A 108 8.00 8.31 13.64
CA ASP A 108 7.22 8.37 14.89
C ASP A 108 7.61 7.24 15.85
N TYR A 109 7.87 6.03 15.34
CA TYR A 109 8.34 4.95 16.18
C TYR A 109 9.68 5.27 16.86
N GLN A 110 10.64 5.85 16.15
CA GLN A 110 11.92 6.24 16.72
C GLN A 110 11.80 7.31 17.85
N LYS A 111 10.72 8.13 17.85
CA LYS A 111 10.38 8.99 18.99
C LYS A 111 9.87 8.17 20.19
N GLN A 112 9.16 7.07 19.92
CA GLN A 112 8.70 6.15 20.96
C GLN A 112 9.84 5.26 21.46
N ASN A 113 10.75 4.83 20.57
CA ASN A 113 11.91 4.01 20.86
C ASN A 113 13.21 4.65 20.31
N PRO A 114 13.89 5.52 21.09
CA PRO A 114 15.13 6.16 20.64
C PRO A 114 16.33 5.21 20.47
N ASN A 115 16.22 3.95 20.90
CA ASN A 115 17.27 2.93 20.75
C ASN A 115 17.19 2.22 19.39
N ALA A 116 16.12 2.43 18.63
CA ALA A 116 15.95 1.85 17.31
C ALA A 116 16.41 2.82 16.21
N GLU A 117 17.08 2.27 15.20
CA GLU A 117 17.42 2.96 13.95
C GLU A 117 16.67 2.31 12.80
N ILE A 118 15.87 3.07 12.04
CA ILE A 118 15.10 2.52 10.91
C ILE A 118 15.51 3.22 9.62
N GLU A 119 15.92 2.45 8.62
CA GLU A 119 16.19 2.91 7.27
C GLU A 119 15.10 2.41 6.31
N VAL A 120 14.54 3.32 5.50
CA VAL A 120 13.50 3.00 4.50
C VAL A 120 14.01 3.30 3.11
N LYS A 121 14.06 2.28 2.26
CA LYS A 121 14.52 2.36 0.86
C LYS A 121 13.36 2.11 -0.10
N ALA A 122 13.05 3.13 -0.91
CA ALA A 122 12.08 2.99 -1.99
C ALA A 122 12.75 2.36 -3.23
N THR A 123 12.18 1.24 -3.66
CA THR A 123 12.56 0.55 -4.91
C THR A 123 11.30 0.15 -5.66
N ASP A 124 10.91 -1.10 -5.62
CA ASP A 124 9.61 -1.63 -6.01
C ASP A 124 9.27 -2.86 -5.15
N SER A 125 8.00 -3.29 -5.15
CA SER A 125 7.54 -4.42 -4.32
C SER A 125 8.30 -5.71 -4.61
N SER A 126 8.64 -5.99 -5.88
CA SER A 126 9.33 -7.23 -6.25
C SER A 126 10.79 -7.23 -5.78
N ARG A 127 11.47 -6.06 -5.87
CA ARG A 127 12.83 -5.91 -5.36
C ARG A 127 12.86 -6.04 -3.83
N GLY A 128 11.95 -5.39 -3.10
CA GLY A 128 11.86 -5.51 -1.65
C GLY A 128 11.61 -6.95 -1.20
N ILE A 129 10.67 -7.66 -1.84
CA ILE A 129 10.41 -9.07 -1.55
C ILE A 129 11.66 -9.93 -1.80
N THR A 130 12.37 -9.71 -2.91
CA THR A 130 13.61 -10.42 -3.18
C THR A 130 14.69 -10.13 -2.12
N ALA A 131 14.80 -8.87 -1.68
CA ALA A 131 15.75 -8.45 -0.67
C ALA A 131 15.50 -9.15 0.68
N VAL A 132 14.24 -9.25 1.12
CA VAL A 132 13.88 -10.00 2.34
C VAL A 132 14.19 -11.50 2.20
N ILE A 133 13.85 -12.11 1.07
CA ILE A 133 14.15 -13.54 0.84
C ILE A 133 15.65 -13.83 0.90
N SER A 134 16.47 -12.89 0.40
CA SER A 134 17.94 -13.02 0.41
C SER A 134 18.62 -12.52 1.69
N GLY A 135 17.86 -11.99 2.65
CA GLY A 135 18.38 -11.46 3.91
C GLY A 135 19.14 -10.12 3.75
N GLU A 136 18.85 -9.36 2.67
CA GLU A 136 19.43 -8.04 2.42
C GLU A 136 18.67 -6.92 3.16
N CYS A 137 17.43 -7.16 3.59
CA CYS A 137 16.64 -6.28 4.43
C CYS A 137 15.74 -7.08 5.38
N ASP A 138 15.20 -6.44 6.41
CA ASP A 138 14.42 -7.08 7.46
C ASP A 138 12.93 -7.13 7.09
N PHE A 139 12.42 -6.06 6.51
CA PHE A 139 11.04 -6.00 6.01
C PHE A 139 10.99 -5.60 4.54
N ALA A 140 10.13 -6.26 3.78
CA ALA A 140 9.67 -5.75 2.48
C ALA A 140 8.35 -5.00 2.65
N MET A 141 8.27 -3.77 2.14
CA MET A 141 6.99 -3.08 1.94
C MET A 141 6.44 -3.38 0.55
N SER A 142 5.27 -4.05 0.49
CA SER A 142 4.64 -4.46 -0.76
C SER A 142 3.22 -3.90 -0.91
N SER A 143 2.94 -3.30 -2.06
CA SER A 143 1.62 -2.84 -2.48
C SER A 143 0.94 -3.81 -3.46
N ARG A 144 1.36 -5.05 -3.49
CA ARG A 144 0.75 -6.18 -4.19
C ARG A 144 0.76 -7.43 -3.33
N GLU A 145 -0.14 -8.33 -3.62
CA GLU A 145 -0.11 -9.67 -3.05
C GLU A 145 1.20 -10.40 -3.39
N LEU A 146 1.63 -11.24 -2.48
CA LEU A 146 2.75 -12.14 -2.71
C LEU A 146 2.32 -13.23 -3.70
N LYS A 147 3.24 -13.64 -4.56
CA LYS A 147 3.05 -14.83 -5.40
C LYS A 147 3.14 -16.08 -4.53
N ASP A 148 2.56 -17.19 -4.99
CA ASP A 148 2.49 -18.43 -4.21
C ASP A 148 3.86 -18.83 -3.63
N TYR A 149 4.91 -18.83 -4.45
CA TYR A 149 6.26 -19.18 -4.00
C TYR A 149 6.89 -18.15 -3.03
N GLU A 150 6.47 -16.88 -3.07
CA GLU A 150 6.89 -15.84 -2.13
C GLU A 150 6.19 -16.05 -0.78
N ALA A 151 4.91 -16.39 -0.82
CA ALA A 151 4.08 -16.63 0.36
C ALA A 151 4.48 -17.93 1.11
N GLU A 152 5.12 -18.89 0.43
CA GLU A 152 5.68 -20.08 1.08
C GLU A 152 6.94 -19.77 1.91
N LEU A 153 7.62 -18.65 1.62
CA LEU A 153 8.89 -18.29 2.25
C LEU A 153 8.76 -17.16 3.28
N LEU A 154 7.70 -16.36 3.18
CA LEU A 154 7.58 -15.10 3.93
C LEU A 154 6.28 -15.06 4.75
N GLU A 155 6.42 -14.52 5.97
CA GLU A 155 5.27 -14.05 6.74
C GLU A 155 4.86 -12.66 6.26
N THR A 156 3.55 -12.37 6.28
CA THR A 156 3.01 -11.06 5.91
C THR A 156 2.08 -10.51 6.96
N LYS A 157 2.09 -9.18 7.10
CA LYS A 157 1.09 -8.44 7.88
C LYS A 157 0.52 -7.33 7.02
N VAL A 158 -0.80 -7.32 6.89
CA VAL A 158 -1.52 -6.19 6.30
C VAL A 158 -1.42 -5.03 7.28
N ILE A 159 -0.96 -3.87 6.78
CA ILE A 159 -0.80 -2.65 7.56
C ILE A 159 -1.74 -1.53 7.13
N GLY A 160 -2.35 -1.66 5.97
CA GLY A 160 -3.34 -0.72 5.45
C GLY A 160 -3.89 -1.21 4.11
N LYS A 161 -4.87 -0.49 3.59
CA LYS A 161 -5.52 -0.78 2.31
C LYS A 161 -5.64 0.48 1.47
N ASP A 162 -5.31 0.38 0.20
CA ASP A 162 -5.43 1.45 -0.78
C ASP A 162 -6.20 0.97 -2.02
N ALA A 163 -6.44 1.87 -2.94
CA ALA A 163 -7.04 1.56 -4.23
C ALA A 163 -6.37 2.36 -5.35
N ILE A 164 -6.50 1.87 -6.56
CA ILE A 164 -6.09 2.60 -7.76
C ILE A 164 -7.32 3.31 -8.32
N ALA A 165 -7.35 4.64 -8.25
CA ALA A 165 -8.38 5.46 -8.87
C ALA A 165 -8.03 5.71 -10.34
N ILE A 166 -9.01 5.51 -11.22
CA ILE A 166 -8.87 5.83 -12.64
C ILE A 166 -9.38 7.24 -12.87
N VAL A 167 -8.54 8.08 -13.49
CA VAL A 167 -8.78 9.51 -13.65
C VAL A 167 -8.77 9.87 -15.13
N ILE A 168 -9.76 10.68 -15.55
CA ILE A 168 -9.87 11.21 -16.90
C ILE A 168 -10.08 12.73 -16.86
N ASN A 169 -10.06 13.37 -18.02
CA ASN A 169 -10.41 14.77 -18.14
C ASN A 169 -11.85 15.00 -17.67
N GLU A 170 -12.08 16.08 -16.92
CA GLU A 170 -13.39 16.42 -16.34
C GLU A 170 -14.48 16.62 -17.41
N GLU A 171 -14.13 17.14 -18.60
CA GLU A 171 -15.05 17.35 -19.71
C GLU A 171 -15.45 16.06 -20.46
N ASN A 172 -14.77 14.93 -20.20
CA ASN A 172 -15.12 13.67 -20.83
C ASN A 172 -16.46 13.15 -20.26
N PRO A 173 -17.46 12.79 -21.09
CA PRO A 173 -18.78 12.38 -20.61
C PRO A 173 -18.81 11.01 -19.94
N LEU A 174 -17.73 10.22 -20.02
CA LEU A 174 -17.67 8.88 -19.45
C LEU A 174 -17.74 8.92 -17.91
N GLU A 175 -18.58 8.05 -17.32
CA GLU A 175 -18.75 7.94 -15.86
C GLU A 175 -18.26 6.60 -15.31
N ASN A 176 -18.21 5.56 -16.14
CA ASN A 176 -17.93 4.20 -15.72
C ASN A 176 -17.12 3.45 -16.77
N LEU A 177 -16.26 2.55 -16.31
CA LEU A 177 -15.60 1.53 -17.12
C LEU A 177 -15.76 0.16 -16.46
N THR A 178 -15.92 -0.85 -17.27
CA THR A 178 -15.72 -2.23 -16.82
C THR A 178 -14.22 -2.55 -16.76
N ILE A 179 -13.83 -3.54 -15.95
CA ILE A 179 -12.43 -4.04 -15.94
C ILE A 179 -11.98 -4.45 -17.35
N LYS A 180 -12.88 -5.05 -18.14
CA LYS A 180 -12.58 -5.45 -19.52
C LYS A 180 -12.27 -4.25 -20.41
N GLN A 181 -13.07 -3.19 -20.32
CA GLN A 181 -12.84 -1.95 -21.07
C GLN A 181 -11.54 -1.28 -20.62
N LEU A 182 -11.28 -1.21 -19.30
CA LEU A 182 -10.03 -0.67 -18.74
C LEU A 182 -8.81 -1.45 -19.25
N THR A 183 -8.87 -2.78 -19.23
CA THR A 183 -7.82 -3.64 -19.80
C THR A 183 -7.61 -3.36 -21.28
N GLY A 184 -8.71 -3.20 -22.04
CA GLY A 184 -8.66 -2.91 -23.47
C GLY A 184 -8.06 -1.54 -23.80
N LEU A 185 -8.23 -0.53 -22.93
CA LEU A 185 -7.57 0.77 -23.05
C LEU A 185 -6.05 0.66 -22.87
N TYR A 186 -5.62 -0.03 -21.81
CA TYR A 186 -4.18 -0.13 -21.49
C TYR A 186 -3.40 -1.07 -22.42
N ASN A 187 -4.05 -2.09 -23.00
CA ASN A 187 -3.40 -2.98 -23.97
C ASN A 187 -3.53 -2.48 -25.42
N GLY A 188 -4.21 -1.34 -25.67
CA GLY A 188 -4.36 -0.72 -26.97
C GLY A 188 -5.43 -1.35 -27.87
N THR A 189 -6.32 -2.19 -27.33
CA THR A 189 -7.49 -2.74 -28.05
C THR A 189 -8.45 -1.61 -28.43
N TYR A 190 -8.73 -0.69 -27.47
CA TYR A 190 -9.52 0.51 -27.68
C TYR A 190 -8.59 1.71 -27.88
N LYS A 191 -8.75 2.43 -28.99
CA LYS A 191 -7.91 3.58 -29.33
C LYS A 191 -8.63 4.91 -29.15
N ASN A 192 -9.96 4.89 -29.21
CA ASN A 192 -10.82 6.06 -29.06
C ASN A 192 -11.86 5.79 -27.97
N TRP A 193 -12.37 6.85 -27.36
CA TRP A 193 -13.44 6.77 -26.37
C TRP A 193 -14.74 6.21 -26.94
N ASP A 194 -15.01 6.46 -28.23
CA ASP A 194 -16.19 5.95 -28.95
C ASP A 194 -16.19 4.43 -29.09
N ASP A 195 -15.02 3.78 -28.96
CA ASP A 195 -14.89 2.32 -29.00
C ASP A 195 -15.44 1.65 -27.70
N LEU A 196 -15.77 2.45 -26.68
CA LEU A 196 -16.23 1.97 -25.37
C LEU A 196 -17.74 1.97 -25.19
N SER A 197 -18.47 2.48 -26.17
CA SER A 197 -19.95 2.55 -26.20
C SER A 197 -20.62 1.20 -26.46
#